data_7e991311a08b31f609366faa2b23895e
#
_entry.id   7e991311a08b31f609366faa2b23895e
#
_cell.length_a   1.000
_cell.length_b   1.000
_cell.length_c   1.000
_cell.angle_alpha   90.00
_cell.angle_beta   90.00
_cell.angle_gamma   90.00
#
_symmetry.space_group_name_H-M   'P 1'
#
loop_
_entity.id
_entity.type
_entity.pdbx_description
1 polymer ?
#
loop_
_entity_poly.entity_id
_entity_poly.type
_entity_poly.pdbx_seq_one_letter_code
_entity_poly.pdbx_strand_id
1 'polypeptide(L)'
;MLNHLKTSIRILIGIKIDMMKLRITIVITLTFLMTNVFAQEKTEYKTETTITYYNEDTMKGDKYMQEMCVFDFYYPTNIKNFSTIVWFHGGGLTGGKRQIPEFLKEKGIAVIGVEYRLSPNIKAVDCIKDAAAATAWAFKNIEKYGGSTSLIFVSGMSAGGYLTYMVGLDKKYLAVHNIDANQIAGLIPFSGHAITHFTVRKEMGISGKQPIIDDMAPLYYVRADAPPMLIITGDRELEMLGRYEENAYMMRMLKVAGHKQVQIHELDGSNHGQMMYSALPLLYREVKSLSKKIVDNK
;
A
#
# COMPACT_ATOMS: atom_id res chain seq x y z
N MET A 1 -73.82 15.79 41.04
CA MET A 1 -72.95 16.57 40.16
C MET A 1 -71.49 16.62 40.66
N LEU A 2 -71.18 16.87 41.96
CA LEU A 2 -69.86 17.02 42.51
C LEU A 2 -69.03 15.75 42.46
N ASN A 3 -69.66 14.54 42.60
CA ASN A 3 -68.89 13.26 42.58
C ASN A 3 -68.43 12.86 41.17
N HIS A 4 -69.25 13.18 40.12
CA HIS A 4 -68.78 12.94 38.73
C HIS A 4 -67.62 13.81 38.34
N LEU A 5 -67.58 15.08 38.80
CA LEU A 5 -66.49 16.00 38.53
C LEU A 5 -65.16 15.54 39.17
N LYS A 6 -65.22 15.02 40.43
CA LYS A 6 -64.04 14.47 41.14
C LYS A 6 -63.50 13.23 40.47
N THR A 7 -64.33 12.35 39.93
CA THR A 7 -63.91 11.14 39.23
C THR A 7 -63.25 11.49 37.89
N SER A 8 -63.80 12.43 37.10
CA SER A 8 -63.23 12.90 35.83
C SER A 8 -61.86 13.56 36.01
N ILE A 9 -61.71 14.37 37.09
CA ILE A 9 -60.40 15.02 37.42
C ILE A 9 -59.34 13.97 37.80
N ARG A 10 -59.69 12.93 38.58
CA ARG A 10 -58.78 11.85 38.93
C ARG A 10 -58.33 11.03 37.72
N ILE A 11 -59.23 10.76 36.75
CA ILE A 11 -58.89 10.07 35.51
C ILE A 11 -57.93 10.93 34.67
N LEU A 12 -58.21 12.22 34.51
CA LEU A 12 -57.35 13.14 33.76
C LEU A 12 -55.94 13.28 34.37
N ILE A 13 -55.82 13.31 35.70
CA ILE A 13 -54.54 13.37 36.41
C ILE A 13 -53.78 12.03 36.21
N GLY A 14 -54.47 10.90 36.30
CA GLY A 14 -53.87 9.57 36.03
C GLY A 14 -53.29 9.47 34.63
N ILE A 15 -54.05 9.88 33.60
CA ILE A 15 -53.60 9.88 32.19
C ILE A 15 -52.39 10.81 32.00
N LYS A 16 -52.37 11.99 32.63
CA LYS A 16 -51.19 12.89 32.57
C LYS A 16 -49.95 12.29 33.21
N ILE A 17 -50.10 11.61 34.34
CA ILE A 17 -48.95 10.95 35.04
C ILE A 17 -48.42 9.80 34.21
N ASP A 18 -49.27 8.99 33.59
CA ASP A 18 -48.87 7.88 32.74
C ASP A 18 -48.20 8.34 31.43
N MET A 19 -48.70 9.40 30.81
CA MET A 19 -48.02 10.06 29.68
C MET A 19 -46.69 10.66 30.05
N MET A 20 -46.55 11.21 31.25
CA MET A 20 -45.30 11.77 31.75
C MET A 20 -44.28 10.65 32.03
N LYS A 21 -44.71 9.53 32.63
CA LYS A 21 -43.84 8.34 32.81
C LYS A 21 -43.41 7.76 31.49
N LEU A 22 -44.31 7.62 30.49
CA LEU A 22 -44.00 7.16 29.16
C LEU A 22 -42.96 8.05 28.46
N ARG A 23 -43.08 9.37 28.55
CA ARG A 23 -42.12 10.33 28.01
C ARG A 23 -40.77 10.22 28.69
N ILE A 24 -40.70 10.08 30.02
CA ILE A 24 -39.45 9.87 30.75
C ILE A 24 -38.80 8.57 30.36
N THR A 25 -39.53 7.48 30.23
CA THR A 25 -39.03 6.18 29.79
C THR A 25 -38.47 6.26 28.37
N ILE A 26 -39.18 6.92 27.44
CA ILE A 26 -38.71 7.11 26.07
C ILE A 26 -37.41 7.94 26.03
N VAL A 27 -37.31 9.02 26.81
CA VAL A 27 -36.13 9.86 26.91
C VAL A 27 -34.96 9.07 27.49
N ILE A 28 -35.18 8.29 28.56
CA ILE A 28 -34.12 7.44 29.16
C ILE A 28 -33.66 6.36 28.18
N THR A 29 -34.59 5.73 27.44
CA THR A 29 -34.27 4.71 26.43
C THR A 29 -33.51 5.30 25.24
N LEU A 30 -33.89 6.50 24.76
CA LEU A 30 -33.17 7.23 23.72
C LEU A 30 -31.80 7.68 24.17
N THR A 31 -31.63 8.15 25.42
CA THR A 31 -30.31 8.52 25.97
C THR A 31 -29.43 7.27 26.13
N PHE A 32 -29.97 6.14 26.55
CA PHE A 32 -29.24 4.89 26.64
C PHE A 32 -28.86 4.32 25.26
N LEU A 33 -29.69 4.51 24.25
CA LEU A 33 -29.38 4.20 22.85
C LEU A 33 -28.32 5.16 22.27
N MET A 34 -28.32 6.42 22.67
CA MET A 34 -27.33 7.41 22.21
C MET A 34 -25.97 7.26 22.91
N THR A 35 -25.91 6.70 24.12
CA THR A 35 -24.64 6.42 24.81
C THR A 35 -23.94 5.15 24.31
N ASN A 36 -24.65 4.30 23.55
CA ASN A 36 -24.09 3.20 22.76
C ASN A 36 -23.70 3.64 21.33
N VAL A 37 -23.58 4.92 21.02
CA VAL A 37 -22.76 5.38 19.90
C VAL A 37 -21.36 4.92 20.23
N PHE A 38 -20.98 3.79 19.67
CA PHE A 38 -19.69 3.16 19.73
C PHE A 38 -18.61 4.24 19.72
N ALA A 39 -17.98 4.46 20.85
CA ALA A 39 -16.68 5.07 20.87
C ALA A 39 -15.83 4.11 20.04
N GLN A 40 -15.66 4.42 18.74
CA GLN A 40 -14.80 3.65 17.87
C GLN A 40 -13.44 3.67 18.55
N GLU A 41 -13.05 2.52 19.10
CA GLU A 41 -11.81 2.39 19.84
C GLU A 41 -10.69 2.96 18.98
N LYS A 42 -9.98 3.96 19.47
CA LYS A 42 -8.93 4.63 18.70
C LYS A 42 -7.91 3.58 18.28
N THR A 43 -7.63 3.50 16.99
CA THR A 43 -6.62 2.58 16.49
C THR A 43 -5.26 2.94 17.07
N GLU A 44 -4.63 1.99 17.71
CA GLU A 44 -3.27 2.09 18.26
C GLU A 44 -2.26 1.60 17.25
N TYR A 45 -1.07 2.21 17.25
CA TYR A 45 -0.02 1.87 16.29
C TYR A 45 1.32 1.68 16.99
N LYS A 46 2.14 0.82 16.40
CA LYS A 46 3.52 0.58 16.79
C LYS A 46 4.45 0.76 15.59
N THR A 47 5.66 1.26 15.87
CA THR A 47 6.77 1.23 14.91
C THR A 47 7.87 0.33 15.44
N GLU A 48 8.28 -0.64 14.66
CA GLU A 48 9.49 -1.42 14.87
C GLU A 48 10.51 -1.02 13.80
N THR A 49 11.76 -0.86 14.18
CA THR A 49 12.80 -0.36 13.27
C THR A 49 13.89 -1.41 13.06
N THR A 50 14.55 -1.34 11.92
CA THR A 50 15.74 -2.16 11.62
C THR A 50 15.47 -3.67 11.72
N ILE A 51 14.29 -4.11 11.20
CA ILE A 51 13.97 -5.53 11.10
C ILE A 51 14.64 -6.09 9.85
N THR A 52 15.40 -7.18 9.98
CA THR A 52 16.04 -7.86 8.86
C THR A 52 15.03 -8.70 8.07
N TYR A 53 15.14 -8.71 6.73
CA TYR A 53 14.30 -9.53 5.88
C TYR A 53 15.00 -10.77 5.29
N TYR A 54 16.30 -10.90 5.51
CA TYR A 54 17.04 -12.13 5.31
C TYR A 54 17.32 -12.82 6.66
N ASN A 55 17.54 -14.13 6.63
CA ASN A 55 17.99 -14.86 7.81
C ASN A 55 19.47 -14.60 8.10
N GLU A 56 19.89 -14.88 9.34
CA GLU A 56 21.26 -14.66 9.81
C GLU A 56 22.31 -15.41 8.99
N ASP A 57 22.01 -16.65 8.57
CA ASP A 57 22.95 -17.46 7.78
C ASP A 57 23.22 -16.82 6.41
N THR A 58 22.19 -16.27 5.77
CA THR A 58 22.34 -15.56 4.48
C THR A 58 23.18 -14.29 4.61
N MET A 59 23.08 -13.57 5.72
CA MET A 59 23.78 -12.31 5.96
C MET A 59 25.16 -12.49 6.60
N LYS A 60 25.52 -13.72 6.98
CA LYS A 60 26.75 -14.01 7.72
C LYS A 60 27.99 -13.58 6.92
N GLY A 61 28.79 -12.69 7.52
CA GLY A 61 30.03 -12.19 6.92
C GLY A 61 29.85 -11.02 5.94
N ASP A 62 28.63 -10.67 5.57
CA ASP A 62 28.33 -9.52 4.71
C ASP A 62 27.79 -8.35 5.55
N LYS A 63 28.67 -7.47 6.00
CA LYS A 63 28.30 -6.28 6.80
C LYS A 63 27.39 -5.33 6.04
N TYR A 64 27.58 -5.16 4.73
CA TYR A 64 26.75 -4.28 3.92
C TYR A 64 25.33 -4.81 3.79
N MET A 65 25.20 -6.13 3.63
CA MET A 65 23.88 -6.78 3.64
C MET A 65 23.19 -6.65 5.01
N GLN A 66 23.94 -6.80 6.13
CA GLN A 66 23.41 -6.63 7.49
C GLN A 66 22.93 -5.21 7.75
N GLU A 67 23.59 -4.20 7.18
CA GLU A 67 23.23 -2.79 7.33
C GLU A 67 22.04 -2.41 6.45
N MET A 68 22.01 -2.87 5.19
CA MET A 68 21.07 -2.39 4.18
C MET A 68 19.84 -3.27 4.01
N CYS A 69 19.92 -4.58 4.31
CA CYS A 69 18.79 -5.48 4.11
C CYS A 69 17.83 -5.49 5.31
N VAL A 70 17.30 -4.32 5.62
CA VAL A 70 16.42 -4.07 6.76
C VAL A 70 15.22 -3.22 6.35
N PHE A 71 14.21 -3.14 7.21
CA PHE A 71 13.08 -2.24 7.03
C PHE A 71 12.60 -1.68 8.37
N ASP A 72 11.85 -0.60 8.31
CA ASP A 72 11.05 -0.10 9.42
C ASP A 72 9.59 -0.51 9.19
N PHE A 73 8.92 -0.94 10.25
CA PHE A 73 7.56 -1.48 10.19
C PHE A 73 6.62 -0.70 11.10
N TYR A 74 5.65 -0.02 10.49
CA TYR A 74 4.57 0.70 11.15
C TYR A 74 3.27 -0.08 10.96
N TYR A 75 2.58 -0.42 12.04
CA TYR A 75 1.37 -1.24 11.97
C TYR A 75 0.39 -0.98 13.10
N PRO A 76 -0.93 -1.20 12.88
CA PRO A 76 -1.93 -1.14 13.93
C PRO A 76 -1.85 -2.36 14.86
N THR A 77 -2.05 -2.15 16.18
CA THR A 77 -1.91 -3.22 17.19
C THR A 77 -3.25 -3.79 17.67
N ASN A 78 -4.32 -3.01 17.60
CA ASN A 78 -5.64 -3.37 18.13
C ASN A 78 -6.70 -3.68 17.05
N ILE A 79 -6.31 -3.78 15.79
CA ILE A 79 -7.17 -4.25 14.69
C ILE A 79 -6.55 -5.45 13.99
N LYS A 80 -7.38 -6.26 13.31
CA LYS A 80 -6.97 -7.46 12.59
C LYS A 80 -7.30 -7.38 11.11
N ASN A 81 -6.67 -8.24 10.32
CA ASN A 81 -6.86 -8.34 8.87
C ASN A 81 -6.59 -7.03 8.13
N PHE A 82 -5.67 -6.21 8.65
CA PHE A 82 -5.29 -4.97 8.00
C PHE A 82 -4.48 -5.21 6.73
N SER A 83 -4.58 -4.24 5.80
CA SER A 83 -3.77 -4.19 4.59
C SER A 83 -2.35 -3.76 4.91
N THR A 84 -1.38 -4.29 4.18
CA THR A 84 0.04 -3.95 4.33
C THR A 84 0.60 -3.42 3.02
N ILE A 85 1.29 -2.28 3.06
CA ILE A 85 2.03 -1.72 1.94
C ILE A 85 3.51 -1.99 2.15
N VAL A 86 4.14 -2.70 1.22
CA VAL A 86 5.59 -2.79 1.10
C VAL A 86 6.04 -1.61 0.25
N TRP A 87 6.74 -0.66 0.86
CA TRP A 87 7.13 0.61 0.26
C TRP A 87 8.62 0.67 -0.02
N PHE A 88 8.99 0.92 -1.27
CA PHE A 88 10.36 1.11 -1.73
C PHE A 88 10.65 2.59 -2.01
N HIS A 89 11.74 3.11 -1.44
CA HIS A 89 12.17 4.49 -1.68
C HIS A 89 12.74 4.69 -3.09
N GLY A 90 12.80 5.93 -3.54
CA GLY A 90 13.49 6.35 -4.76
C GLY A 90 14.99 6.50 -4.57
N GLY A 91 15.65 7.09 -5.58
CA GLY A 91 17.09 7.38 -5.53
C GLY A 91 17.91 6.68 -6.61
N GLY A 92 17.28 6.25 -7.71
CA GLY A 92 17.97 5.73 -8.89
C GLY A 92 18.74 4.41 -8.67
N LEU A 93 18.42 3.63 -7.66
CA LEU A 93 19.14 2.45 -7.20
C LEU A 93 20.57 2.73 -6.72
N THR A 94 20.92 4.02 -6.54
CA THR A 94 22.26 4.46 -6.15
C THR A 94 22.25 5.33 -4.89
N GLY A 95 21.10 5.64 -4.36
CA GLY A 95 20.90 6.47 -3.17
C GLY A 95 19.49 6.34 -2.63
N GLY A 96 19.16 7.17 -1.65
CA GLY A 96 17.88 7.13 -0.94
C GLY A 96 18.02 6.48 0.43
N LYS A 97 16.90 6.44 1.15
CA LYS A 97 16.80 5.80 2.47
C LYS A 97 15.37 5.31 2.68
N ARG A 98 15.21 4.24 3.46
CA ARG A 98 13.91 3.76 3.89
C ARG A 98 13.13 4.83 4.63
N GLN A 99 11.85 4.85 4.40
CA GLN A 99 10.92 5.76 5.08
C GLN A 99 9.52 5.15 5.14
N ILE A 100 8.78 5.54 6.14
CA ILE A 100 7.34 5.34 6.19
C ILE A 100 6.70 6.67 5.81
N PRO A 101 6.05 6.78 4.62
CA PRO A 101 5.42 8.03 4.21
C PRO A 101 4.42 8.51 5.26
N GLU A 102 4.58 9.75 5.73
CA GLU A 102 3.81 10.30 6.84
C GLU A 102 2.29 10.26 6.58
N PHE A 103 1.90 10.53 5.34
CA PHE A 103 0.50 10.47 4.91
C PHE A 103 -0.15 9.10 5.18
N LEU A 104 0.61 8.00 5.15
CA LEU A 104 0.08 6.65 5.31
C LEU A 104 -0.09 6.23 6.77
N LYS A 105 0.40 7.02 7.71
CA LYS A 105 0.22 6.77 9.14
C LYS A 105 -1.22 7.02 9.57
N GLU A 106 -1.64 6.34 10.63
CA GLU A 106 -2.97 6.46 11.24
C GLU A 106 -4.15 6.20 10.28
N LYS A 107 -3.95 5.32 9.29
CA LYS A 107 -4.93 4.99 8.24
C LYS A 107 -5.56 3.59 8.38
N GLY A 108 -5.32 2.86 9.48
CA GLY A 108 -5.81 1.49 9.66
C GLY A 108 -5.08 0.47 8.78
N ILE A 109 -3.90 0.80 8.29
CA ILE A 109 -3.05 -0.04 7.45
C ILE A 109 -1.66 -0.15 8.06
N ALA A 110 -0.91 -1.15 7.63
CA ALA A 110 0.52 -1.27 7.92
C ALA A 110 1.38 -0.80 6.74
N VAL A 111 2.58 -0.32 7.05
CA VAL A 111 3.59 0.08 6.07
C VAL A 111 4.94 -0.50 6.46
N ILE A 112 5.57 -1.20 5.53
CA ILE A 112 6.94 -1.70 5.62
C ILE A 112 7.80 -0.78 4.75
N GLY A 113 8.57 0.11 5.37
CA GLY A 113 9.49 1.02 4.67
C GLY A 113 10.84 0.33 4.47
N VAL A 114 11.10 -0.13 3.26
CA VAL A 114 12.24 -1.01 2.94
C VAL A 114 13.50 -0.22 2.62
N GLU A 115 14.62 -0.58 3.27
CA GLU A 115 15.97 -0.30 2.81
C GLU A 115 16.42 -1.45 1.93
N TYR A 116 17.25 -1.18 0.93
CA TYR A 116 17.84 -2.18 0.05
C TYR A 116 19.24 -1.76 -0.36
N ARG A 117 20.08 -2.73 -0.68
CA ARG A 117 21.46 -2.45 -1.12
C ARG A 117 21.48 -1.65 -2.41
N LEU A 118 22.50 -0.83 -2.61
CA LEU A 118 22.59 0.17 -3.66
C LEU A 118 23.79 -0.07 -4.59
N SER A 119 23.61 0.21 -5.88
CA SER A 119 24.71 0.32 -6.86
C SER A 119 25.56 1.57 -6.51
N PRO A 120 26.88 1.55 -6.72
CA PRO A 120 27.67 0.49 -7.38
C PRO A 120 28.21 -0.57 -6.42
N ASN A 121 27.86 -0.55 -5.11
CA ASN A 121 28.36 -1.53 -4.14
C ASN A 121 27.87 -2.95 -4.49
N ILE A 122 26.71 -3.06 -5.13
CA ILE A 122 26.16 -4.29 -5.72
C ILE A 122 25.61 -3.99 -7.12
N LYS A 123 25.24 -5.01 -7.85
CA LYS A 123 24.57 -4.85 -9.14
C LYS A 123 23.08 -4.52 -8.96
N ALA A 124 22.50 -3.77 -9.89
CA ALA A 124 21.08 -3.40 -9.85
C ALA A 124 20.11 -4.61 -9.74
N VAL A 125 20.50 -5.77 -10.28
CA VAL A 125 19.73 -7.02 -10.12
C VAL A 125 19.62 -7.44 -8.67
N ASP A 126 20.60 -7.15 -7.83
CA ASP A 126 20.58 -7.49 -6.39
C ASP A 126 19.62 -6.54 -5.62
N CYS A 127 19.44 -5.30 -6.07
CA CYS A 127 18.38 -4.43 -5.54
C CYS A 127 16.99 -5.07 -5.72
N ILE A 128 16.73 -5.72 -6.87
CA ILE A 128 15.45 -6.40 -7.14
C ILE A 128 15.31 -7.64 -6.24
N LYS A 129 16.39 -8.40 -6.05
CA LYS A 129 16.38 -9.55 -5.12
C LYS A 129 16.08 -9.11 -3.68
N ASP A 130 16.66 -8.00 -3.24
CA ASP A 130 16.40 -7.43 -1.91
C ASP A 130 14.92 -7.00 -1.78
N ALA A 131 14.39 -6.32 -2.79
CA ALA A 131 12.97 -5.94 -2.83
C ALA A 131 12.04 -7.17 -2.78
N ALA A 132 12.36 -8.24 -3.51
CA ALA A 132 11.62 -9.47 -3.48
C ALA A 132 11.69 -10.17 -2.11
N ALA A 133 12.87 -10.21 -1.48
CA ALA A 133 13.06 -10.78 -0.15
C ALA A 133 12.25 -10.02 0.91
N ALA A 134 12.26 -8.69 0.88
CA ALA A 134 11.45 -7.86 1.78
C ALA A 134 9.94 -8.08 1.57
N THR A 135 9.50 -8.19 0.30
CA THR A 135 8.10 -8.53 -0.02
C THR A 135 7.75 -9.94 0.48
N ALA A 136 8.64 -10.90 0.30
CA ALA A 136 8.46 -12.27 0.78
C ALA A 136 8.39 -12.34 2.31
N TRP A 137 9.13 -11.49 3.01
CA TRP A 137 9.03 -11.39 4.47
C TRP A 137 7.61 -10.99 4.89
N ALA A 138 6.99 -10.03 4.20
CA ALA A 138 5.61 -9.64 4.48
C ALA A 138 4.65 -10.84 4.34
N PHE A 139 4.71 -11.60 3.26
CA PHE A 139 3.88 -12.80 3.07
C PHE A 139 4.08 -13.86 4.16
N LYS A 140 5.29 -14.05 4.64
CA LYS A 140 5.64 -15.07 5.64
C LYS A 140 5.31 -14.68 7.08
N ASN A 141 5.20 -13.38 7.36
CA ASN A 141 5.17 -12.93 8.75
C ASN A 141 3.98 -12.04 9.13
N ILE A 142 3.31 -11.40 8.17
CA ILE A 142 2.33 -10.33 8.48
C ILE A 142 1.17 -10.80 9.36
N GLU A 143 0.77 -12.07 9.27
CA GLU A 143 -0.32 -12.66 10.08
C GLU A 143 0.02 -12.69 11.57
N LYS A 144 1.30 -12.84 11.94
CA LYS A 144 1.76 -12.77 13.33
C LYS A 144 1.49 -11.42 13.98
N TYR A 145 1.44 -10.38 13.15
CA TYR A 145 1.15 -9.01 13.57
C TYR A 145 -0.34 -8.64 13.44
N GLY A 146 -1.14 -9.53 12.88
CA GLY A 146 -2.57 -9.33 12.69
C GLY A 146 -2.97 -8.81 11.32
N GLY A 147 -2.05 -8.68 10.36
CA GLY A 147 -2.35 -8.35 8.97
C GLY A 147 -2.86 -9.55 8.19
N SER A 148 -3.23 -9.33 6.94
CA SER A 148 -3.71 -10.38 6.04
C SER A 148 -2.77 -10.59 4.86
N THR A 149 -2.35 -11.83 4.60
CA THR A 149 -1.52 -12.20 3.44
C THR A 149 -2.22 -11.94 2.11
N SER A 150 -3.56 -11.94 2.09
CA SER A 150 -4.33 -11.59 0.89
C SER A 150 -4.44 -10.07 0.63
N LEU A 151 -3.93 -9.23 1.55
CA LEU A 151 -4.00 -7.77 1.47
C LEU A 151 -2.61 -7.12 1.50
N ILE A 152 -1.64 -7.75 0.85
CA ILE A 152 -0.28 -7.21 0.67
C ILE A 152 -0.21 -6.46 -0.66
N PHE A 153 0.12 -5.17 -0.58
CA PHE A 153 0.32 -4.27 -1.71
C PHE A 153 1.80 -3.93 -1.83
N VAL A 154 2.27 -3.73 -3.05
CA VAL A 154 3.64 -3.30 -3.31
C VAL A 154 3.62 -1.95 -4.00
N SER A 155 4.40 -1.01 -3.51
CA SER A 155 4.47 0.35 -4.03
C SER A 155 5.85 0.95 -3.81
N GLY A 156 6.13 2.03 -4.50
CA GLY A 156 7.39 2.78 -4.34
C GLY A 156 7.51 3.88 -5.36
N MET A 157 8.44 4.79 -5.10
CA MET A 157 8.67 5.99 -5.91
C MET A 157 9.91 5.82 -6.79
N SER A 158 9.83 6.20 -8.09
CA SER A 158 10.98 6.26 -9.00
C SER A 158 11.70 4.90 -9.10
N ALA A 159 12.93 4.77 -8.59
CA ALA A 159 13.62 3.48 -8.46
C ALA A 159 12.76 2.46 -7.68
N GLY A 160 12.07 2.89 -6.62
CA GLY A 160 11.10 2.05 -5.90
C GLY A 160 9.90 1.63 -6.76
N GLY A 161 9.46 2.49 -7.66
CA GLY A 161 8.43 2.16 -8.66
C GLY A 161 8.91 1.10 -9.66
N TYR A 162 10.17 1.18 -10.07
CA TYR A 162 10.82 0.13 -10.88
C TYR A 162 10.89 -1.20 -10.13
N LEU A 163 11.31 -1.18 -8.85
CA LEU A 163 11.32 -2.38 -7.99
C LEU A 163 9.91 -2.97 -7.83
N THR A 164 8.89 -2.11 -7.66
CA THR A 164 7.48 -2.52 -7.62
C THR A 164 7.07 -3.29 -8.87
N TYR A 165 7.43 -2.78 -10.04
CA TYR A 165 7.16 -3.47 -11.30
C TYR A 165 7.90 -4.81 -11.39
N MET A 166 9.21 -4.82 -11.14
CA MET A 166 10.03 -6.03 -11.31
C MET A 166 9.58 -7.14 -10.36
N VAL A 167 9.31 -6.84 -9.10
CA VAL A 167 8.83 -7.82 -8.12
C VAL A 167 7.45 -8.39 -8.50
N GLY A 168 6.56 -7.55 -9.04
CA GLY A 168 5.20 -7.96 -9.38
C GLY A 168 5.05 -8.62 -10.75
N LEU A 169 5.89 -8.28 -11.72
CA LEU A 169 5.77 -8.75 -13.12
C LEU A 169 6.68 -9.93 -13.42
N ASP A 170 7.94 -9.91 -13.01
CA ASP A 170 8.85 -11.05 -13.20
C ASP A 170 8.70 -12.04 -12.04
N LYS A 171 7.89 -13.06 -12.26
CA LYS A 171 7.55 -14.07 -11.26
C LYS A 171 8.77 -14.75 -10.63
N LYS A 172 9.91 -14.81 -11.32
CA LYS A 172 11.11 -15.51 -10.83
C LYS A 172 11.60 -14.97 -9.49
N TYR A 173 11.47 -13.64 -9.24
CA TYR A 173 12.00 -13.01 -8.04
C TYR A 173 11.26 -13.43 -6.76
N LEU A 174 9.94 -13.62 -6.82
CA LEU A 174 9.18 -14.14 -5.67
C LEU A 174 9.14 -15.68 -5.63
N ALA A 175 9.27 -16.34 -6.78
CA ALA A 175 9.27 -17.81 -6.85
C ALA A 175 10.41 -18.45 -6.07
N VAL A 176 11.60 -17.81 -5.99
CA VAL A 176 12.72 -18.31 -5.15
C VAL A 176 12.40 -18.31 -3.65
N HIS A 177 11.37 -17.56 -3.24
CA HIS A 177 10.85 -17.51 -1.88
C HIS A 177 9.61 -18.39 -1.67
N ASN A 178 9.22 -19.19 -2.70
CA ASN A 178 8.00 -20.00 -2.76
C ASN A 178 6.70 -19.16 -2.69
N ILE A 179 6.70 -17.99 -3.34
CA ILE A 179 5.55 -17.09 -3.42
C ILE A 179 5.22 -16.85 -4.89
N ASP A 180 3.94 -16.99 -5.27
CA ASP A 180 3.47 -16.54 -6.57
C ASP A 180 3.22 -15.02 -6.52
N ALA A 181 3.83 -14.27 -7.44
CA ALA A 181 3.64 -12.84 -7.57
C ALA A 181 2.16 -12.44 -7.77
N ASN A 182 1.34 -13.35 -8.28
CA ASN A 182 -0.11 -13.13 -8.43
C ASN A 182 -0.87 -13.04 -7.09
N GLN A 183 -0.24 -13.42 -5.97
CA GLN A 183 -0.81 -13.24 -4.63
C GLN A 183 -0.74 -11.79 -4.13
N ILE A 184 0.04 -10.92 -4.80
CA ILE A 184 0.07 -9.49 -4.48
C ILE A 184 -1.31 -8.88 -4.76
N ALA A 185 -1.89 -8.23 -3.77
CA ALA A 185 -3.24 -7.64 -3.85
C ALA A 185 -3.33 -6.46 -4.84
N GLY A 186 -2.22 -5.77 -5.08
CA GLY A 186 -2.11 -4.71 -6.07
C GLY A 186 -0.71 -4.11 -6.13
N LEU A 187 -0.33 -3.66 -7.32
CA LEU A 187 0.91 -2.96 -7.62
C LEU A 187 0.61 -1.47 -7.85
N ILE A 188 1.27 -0.59 -7.10
CA ILE A 188 1.04 0.85 -7.23
C ILE A 188 2.39 1.57 -7.40
N PRO A 189 3.03 1.46 -8.57
CA PRO A 189 4.29 2.12 -8.86
C PRO A 189 4.09 3.62 -9.11
N PHE A 190 4.94 4.46 -8.49
CA PHE A 190 4.99 5.90 -8.73
C PHE A 190 6.17 6.21 -9.65
N SER A 191 5.88 6.61 -10.88
CA SER A 191 6.87 7.06 -11.86
C SER A 191 8.11 6.16 -11.94
N GLY A 192 7.88 4.81 -11.93
CA GLY A 192 8.91 3.80 -12.11
C GLY A 192 9.39 3.72 -13.56
N HIS A 193 10.63 3.30 -13.81
CA HIS A 193 11.02 2.88 -15.15
C HIS A 193 10.22 1.66 -15.59
N ALA A 194 9.65 1.70 -16.78
CA ALA A 194 9.04 0.56 -17.43
C ALA A 194 9.99 -0.13 -18.42
N ILE A 195 10.98 0.61 -18.93
CA ILE A 195 12.12 0.07 -19.68
C ILE A 195 13.27 -0.29 -18.74
N THR A 196 14.36 -0.84 -19.26
CA THR A 196 15.58 -1.14 -18.51
C THR A 196 16.08 0.09 -17.76
N HIS A 197 16.21 -0.01 -16.44
CA HIS A 197 16.54 1.13 -15.58
C HIS A 197 17.87 1.77 -15.97
N PHE A 198 17.99 3.11 -15.91
CA PHE A 198 19.21 3.81 -16.35
C PHE A 198 20.48 3.37 -15.60
N THR A 199 20.36 2.95 -14.33
CA THR A 199 21.50 2.40 -13.56
C THR A 199 21.96 1.07 -14.14
N VAL A 200 21.02 0.20 -14.56
CA VAL A 200 21.34 -1.05 -15.29
C VAL A 200 22.04 -0.73 -16.59
N ARG A 201 21.50 0.22 -17.39
CA ARG A 201 22.13 0.66 -18.64
C ARG A 201 23.55 1.15 -18.42
N LYS A 202 23.77 1.95 -17.35
CA LYS A 202 25.11 2.41 -16.95
C LYS A 202 26.04 1.26 -16.60
N GLU A 203 25.57 0.24 -15.89
CA GLU A 203 26.33 -0.98 -15.60
C GLU A 203 26.73 -1.77 -16.85
N MET A 204 25.92 -1.67 -17.91
CA MET A 204 26.18 -2.26 -19.23
C MET A 204 27.04 -1.38 -20.15
N GLY A 205 27.48 -0.19 -19.68
CA GLY A 205 28.20 0.78 -20.51
C GLY A 205 27.33 1.52 -21.52
N ILE A 206 26.00 1.50 -21.36
CA ILE A 206 25.03 2.09 -22.26
C ILE A 206 24.57 3.44 -21.71
N SER A 207 24.37 4.42 -22.60
CA SER A 207 23.89 5.75 -22.22
C SER A 207 22.54 5.66 -21.50
N GLY A 208 22.38 6.40 -20.40
CA GLY A 208 21.11 6.55 -19.71
C GLY A 208 19.99 7.16 -20.57
N LYS A 209 20.32 7.76 -21.75
CA LYS A 209 19.36 8.29 -22.73
C LYS A 209 18.98 7.27 -23.80
N GLN A 210 19.69 6.14 -23.93
CA GLN A 210 19.38 5.08 -24.88
C GLN A 210 18.27 4.21 -24.33
N PRO A 211 17.06 4.16 -24.93
CA PRO A 211 16.01 3.25 -24.47
C PRO A 211 16.36 1.81 -24.80
N ILE A 212 16.16 0.91 -23.84
CA ILE A 212 16.38 -0.54 -23.99
C ILE A 212 15.26 -1.28 -23.28
N ILE A 213 14.80 -2.37 -23.86
CA ILE A 213 13.87 -3.32 -23.26
C ILE A 213 14.52 -4.70 -23.35
N ASP A 214 15.05 -5.15 -22.24
CA ASP A 214 15.65 -6.47 -22.04
C ASP A 214 15.05 -7.15 -20.80
N ASP A 215 15.64 -8.22 -20.30
CA ASP A 215 15.20 -8.96 -19.12
C ASP A 215 15.32 -8.17 -17.80
N MET A 216 15.88 -6.95 -17.84
CA MET A 216 15.88 -5.99 -16.74
C MET A 216 14.82 -4.89 -16.93
N ALA A 217 13.98 -4.98 -17.95
CA ALA A 217 12.88 -4.07 -18.20
C ALA A 217 11.54 -4.66 -17.71
N PRO A 218 10.77 -3.96 -16.89
CA PRO A 218 9.41 -4.41 -16.53
C PRO A 218 8.52 -4.71 -17.73
N LEU A 219 8.64 -3.95 -18.82
CA LEU A 219 7.90 -4.15 -20.09
C LEU A 219 8.14 -5.52 -20.72
N TYR A 220 9.27 -6.15 -20.47
CA TYR A 220 9.57 -7.50 -20.96
C TYR A 220 8.63 -8.56 -20.36
N TYR A 221 8.05 -8.29 -19.18
CA TYR A 221 7.25 -9.22 -18.38
C TYR A 221 5.75 -8.88 -18.37
N VAL A 222 5.25 -8.11 -19.33
CA VAL A 222 3.80 -7.85 -19.41
C VAL A 222 3.02 -9.14 -19.61
N ARG A 223 1.96 -9.32 -18.82
CA ARG A 223 1.15 -10.54 -18.81
C ARG A 223 -0.29 -10.24 -18.38
N ALA A 224 -1.23 -11.04 -18.85
CA ALA A 224 -2.67 -10.88 -18.61
C ALA A 224 -3.05 -11.13 -17.14
N ASP A 225 -2.34 -12.03 -16.48
CA ASP A 225 -2.57 -12.51 -15.11
C ASP A 225 -1.78 -11.74 -14.04
N ALA A 226 -1.18 -10.59 -14.39
CA ALA A 226 -0.49 -9.75 -13.41
C ALA A 226 -1.46 -9.23 -12.32
N PRO A 227 -0.96 -8.89 -11.12
CA PRO A 227 -1.79 -8.26 -10.09
C PRO A 227 -2.47 -6.97 -10.59
N PRO A 228 -3.61 -6.55 -10.03
CA PRO A 228 -4.21 -5.25 -10.30
C PRO A 228 -3.18 -4.14 -10.19
N MET A 229 -3.21 -3.15 -11.10
CA MET A 229 -2.16 -2.15 -11.18
C MET A 229 -2.72 -0.74 -11.34
N LEU A 230 -2.29 0.17 -10.45
CA LEU A 230 -2.49 1.60 -10.57
C LEU A 230 -1.14 2.29 -10.76
N ILE A 231 -0.87 2.74 -11.97
CA ILE A 231 0.34 3.50 -12.31
C ILE A 231 0.07 4.98 -12.01
N ILE A 232 0.98 5.65 -11.32
CA ILE A 232 0.87 7.08 -11.04
C ILE A 232 2.14 7.77 -11.53
N THR A 233 1.99 8.82 -12.34
CA THR A 233 3.10 9.63 -12.87
C THR A 233 2.89 11.09 -12.53
N GLY A 234 3.95 11.88 -12.56
CA GLY A 234 3.85 13.32 -12.65
C GLY A 234 3.34 13.75 -14.03
N ASP A 235 3.29 15.06 -14.22
CA ASP A 235 2.95 15.72 -15.47
C ASP A 235 3.97 15.36 -16.56
N ARG A 236 3.50 14.96 -17.74
CA ARG A 236 4.34 14.49 -18.85
C ARG A 236 5.40 15.51 -19.29
N GLU A 237 5.08 16.79 -19.19
CA GLU A 237 6.00 17.88 -19.60
C GLU A 237 7.02 18.23 -18.49
N LEU A 238 6.76 17.79 -17.23
CA LEU A 238 7.58 18.10 -16.06
C LEU A 238 8.31 16.88 -15.50
N GLU A 239 7.97 15.69 -15.97
CA GLU A 239 8.58 14.42 -15.54
C GLU A 239 10.01 14.27 -16.10
N MET A 240 10.74 13.33 -15.50
CA MET A 240 12.04 12.91 -16.03
C MET A 240 11.89 12.29 -17.43
N LEU A 241 12.93 12.40 -18.23
CA LEU A 241 13.06 11.97 -19.62
C LEU A 241 12.22 10.73 -19.97
N GLY A 242 11.11 10.94 -20.69
CA GLY A 242 10.25 9.87 -21.22
C GLY A 242 9.54 9.02 -20.16
N ARG A 243 9.54 9.43 -18.90
CA ARG A 243 9.00 8.62 -17.82
C ARG A 243 7.48 8.42 -17.91
N TYR A 244 6.75 9.46 -18.29
CA TYR A 244 5.33 9.34 -18.54
C TYR A 244 5.05 8.36 -19.69
N GLU A 245 5.77 8.52 -20.82
CA GLU A 245 5.61 7.70 -22.02
C GLU A 245 5.91 6.23 -21.75
N GLU A 246 6.97 5.94 -20.97
CA GLU A 246 7.28 4.57 -20.54
C GLU A 246 6.09 3.94 -19.79
N ASN A 247 5.51 4.67 -18.86
CA ASN A 247 4.41 4.22 -18.03
C ASN A 247 3.08 4.13 -18.81
N ALA A 248 2.81 5.06 -19.72
CA ALA A 248 1.67 5.02 -20.62
C ALA A 248 1.77 3.81 -21.58
N TYR A 249 2.97 3.53 -22.08
CA TYR A 249 3.23 2.36 -22.91
C TYR A 249 3.09 1.06 -22.11
N MET A 250 3.58 0.99 -20.86
CA MET A 250 3.36 -0.12 -19.94
C MET A 250 1.87 -0.44 -19.79
N MET A 251 1.05 0.57 -19.47
CA MET A 251 -0.40 0.40 -19.37
C MET A 251 -1.00 -0.13 -20.68
N ARG A 252 -0.58 0.41 -21.82
CA ARG A 252 -1.06 -0.04 -23.14
C ARG A 252 -0.71 -1.49 -23.38
N MET A 253 0.54 -1.90 -23.14
CA MET A 253 1.00 -3.25 -23.38
C MET A 253 0.36 -4.28 -22.44
N LEU A 254 0.12 -3.94 -21.19
CA LEU A 254 -0.67 -4.76 -20.26
C LEU A 254 -2.09 -5.01 -20.82
N LYS A 255 -2.77 -3.95 -21.32
CA LYS A 255 -4.09 -4.09 -21.95
C LYS A 255 -4.05 -4.95 -23.22
N VAL A 256 -3.02 -4.79 -24.06
CA VAL A 256 -2.81 -5.62 -25.26
C VAL A 256 -2.60 -7.08 -24.89
N ALA A 257 -1.85 -7.37 -23.83
CA ALA A 257 -1.68 -8.71 -23.28
C ALA A 257 -2.96 -9.30 -22.66
N GLY A 258 -4.02 -8.51 -22.52
CA GLY A 258 -5.32 -8.95 -21.97
C GLY A 258 -5.53 -8.64 -20.50
N HIS A 259 -4.63 -7.89 -19.85
CA HIS A 259 -4.79 -7.48 -18.45
C HIS A 259 -6.01 -6.57 -18.27
N LYS A 260 -6.89 -6.89 -17.31
CA LYS A 260 -8.20 -6.23 -17.15
C LYS A 260 -8.21 -5.11 -16.10
N GLN A 261 -7.23 -5.06 -15.19
CA GLN A 261 -7.25 -4.18 -14.02
C GLN A 261 -5.99 -3.31 -13.97
N VAL A 262 -5.75 -2.53 -15.04
CA VAL A 262 -4.66 -1.55 -15.11
C VAL A 262 -5.19 -0.16 -15.43
N GLN A 263 -4.73 0.84 -14.69
CA GLN A 263 -5.02 2.25 -14.87
C GLN A 263 -3.74 3.07 -14.74
N ILE A 264 -3.74 4.26 -15.32
CA ILE A 264 -2.70 5.27 -15.14
C ILE A 264 -3.34 6.58 -14.72
N HIS A 265 -2.75 7.26 -13.74
CA HIS A 265 -3.06 8.63 -13.35
C HIS A 265 -1.84 9.52 -13.60
N GLU A 266 -2.02 10.53 -14.39
CA GLU A 266 -1.10 11.64 -14.56
C GLU A 266 -1.47 12.75 -13.57
N LEU A 267 -0.47 13.33 -12.92
CA LEU A 267 -0.65 14.39 -11.93
C LEU A 267 -0.19 15.71 -12.54
N ASP A 268 -1.12 16.39 -13.23
CA ASP A 268 -0.89 17.67 -13.89
C ASP A 268 -0.18 18.66 -12.97
N GLY A 269 0.80 19.39 -13.53
CA GLY A 269 1.59 20.40 -12.84
C GLY A 269 2.58 19.85 -11.80
N SER A 270 2.70 18.54 -11.64
CA SER A 270 3.62 17.93 -10.67
C SER A 270 4.86 17.36 -11.36
N ASN A 271 6.04 17.86 -11.02
CA ASN A 271 7.29 17.23 -11.48
C ASN A 271 7.56 15.90 -10.75
N HIS A 272 8.62 15.19 -11.16
CA HIS A 272 9.01 13.90 -10.63
C HIS A 272 9.07 13.82 -9.09
N GLY A 273 9.63 14.83 -8.43
CA GLY A 273 9.73 14.85 -6.95
C GLY A 273 8.42 15.23 -6.25
N GLN A 274 7.72 16.22 -6.81
CA GLN A 274 6.49 16.76 -6.22
C GLN A 274 5.32 15.77 -6.28
N MET A 275 5.26 14.93 -7.34
CA MET A 275 4.17 13.99 -7.56
C MET A 275 3.96 13.02 -6.39
N MET A 276 4.99 12.70 -5.63
CA MET A 276 4.91 11.77 -4.51
C MET A 276 3.82 12.17 -3.50
N TYR A 277 3.74 13.45 -3.14
CA TYR A 277 2.77 13.92 -2.14
C TYR A 277 1.33 13.80 -2.62
N SER A 278 1.07 14.10 -3.89
CA SER A 278 -0.26 13.99 -4.51
C SER A 278 -0.63 12.52 -4.84
N ALA A 279 0.37 11.66 -5.03
CA ALA A 279 0.18 10.24 -5.32
C ALA A 279 -0.24 9.41 -4.08
N LEU A 280 0.23 9.77 -2.88
CA LEU A 280 -0.06 9.00 -1.66
C LEU A 280 -1.57 8.88 -1.34
N PRO A 281 -2.40 9.93 -1.48
CA PRO A 281 -3.86 9.81 -1.36
C PRO A 281 -4.48 8.83 -2.38
N LEU A 282 -3.97 8.81 -3.62
CA LEU A 282 -4.43 7.89 -4.66
C LEU A 282 -4.05 6.44 -4.32
N LEU A 283 -2.82 6.21 -3.87
CA LEU A 283 -2.37 4.92 -3.36
C LEU A 283 -3.31 4.41 -2.26
N TYR A 284 -3.55 5.22 -1.23
CA TYR A 284 -4.41 4.82 -0.11
C TYR A 284 -5.84 4.49 -0.57
N ARG A 285 -6.42 5.31 -1.45
CA ARG A 285 -7.75 5.07 -2.02
C ARG A 285 -7.79 3.74 -2.78
N GLU A 286 -6.77 3.43 -3.58
CA GLU A 286 -6.70 2.18 -4.33
C GLU A 286 -6.54 0.98 -3.40
N VAL A 287 -5.66 1.05 -2.41
CA VAL A 287 -5.51 0.01 -1.37
C VAL A 287 -6.85 -0.28 -0.70
N LYS A 288 -7.60 0.75 -0.29
CA LYS A 288 -8.93 0.58 0.33
C LYS A 288 -9.94 -0.05 -0.64
N SER A 289 -9.95 0.38 -1.89
CA SER A 289 -10.85 -0.12 -2.93
C SER A 289 -10.61 -1.62 -3.21
N LEU A 290 -9.36 -2.00 -3.46
CA LEU A 290 -8.99 -3.39 -3.74
C LEU A 290 -9.18 -4.28 -2.50
N SER A 291 -8.81 -3.80 -1.32
CA SER A 291 -9.02 -4.54 -0.07
C SER A 291 -10.48 -4.87 0.16
N LYS A 292 -11.38 -3.90 -0.05
CA LYS A 292 -12.83 -4.13 0.06
C LYS A 292 -13.29 -5.20 -0.93
N LYS A 293 -12.90 -5.10 -2.20
CA LYS A 293 -13.26 -6.10 -3.23
C LYS A 293 -12.78 -7.51 -2.87
N ILE A 294 -11.54 -7.63 -2.33
CA ILE A 294 -10.97 -8.93 -1.94
C ILE A 294 -11.72 -9.52 -0.75
N VAL A 295 -12.11 -8.70 0.21
CA VAL A 295 -12.85 -9.16 1.41
C VAL A 295 -14.29 -9.53 1.06
N ASP A 296 -14.97 -8.71 0.23
CA ASP A 296 -16.36 -8.94 -0.17
C ASP A 296 -16.54 -10.17 -1.08
N ASN A 297 -15.47 -10.65 -1.73
CA ASN A 297 -15.47 -11.83 -2.61
C ASN A 297 -15.02 -13.13 -1.91
N LYS A 298 -14.74 -13.11 -0.61
CA LYS A 298 -14.44 -14.29 0.24
C LYS A 298 -15.68 -14.78 0.97
#